data_34696e95fa366ba58a964286f7a33ea3
#
_entry.id   34696e95fa366ba58a964286f7a33ea3
#
_cell.length_a   1.000
_cell.length_b   1.000
_cell.length_c   1.000
_cell.angle_alpha   90.00
_cell.angle_beta   90.00
_cell.angle_gamma   90.00
#
_symmetry.space_group_name_H-M   'P 1'
#
loop_
_entity.id
_entity.type
_entity.pdbx_description
1 polymer ?
#
loop_
_entity_poly.entity_id
_entity_poly.type
_entity_poly.pdbx_seq_one_letter_code
_entity_poly.pdbx_strand_id
1 'polypeptide(L)'
;LPITLEQVIYHGKSVVRGVKRALVVVDLPFGTYQTSEYEAVTNAIKVMKITHADALKLEGGVEIIDAVKKIIAAGIPIMGHLGLRPQSINKYGTYTVRAKNEEEAEKLLSDAHLLEEAGCFALVLEKIPASLAERVAKELTIPVIGIGAGGAVDGQVLVVSDMLGMTNGFSPRFLRRYADLHTVMTGAIQQYVDDVKKGDFPNEDEQY
;
A
#
# COMPACT_ATOMS: atom_id res chain seq x y z
N LEU A 1 9.51 6.74 -1.18
CA LEU A 1 9.64 8.14 -0.77
C LEU A 1 9.61 9.15 -1.94
N PRO A 2 10.21 8.87 -3.12
CA PRO A 2 10.34 9.91 -4.18
C PRO A 2 9.05 10.15 -4.99
N ILE A 3 8.02 9.32 -4.86
CA ILE A 3 6.77 9.50 -5.62
C ILE A 3 6.07 10.81 -5.22
N THR A 4 5.62 11.57 -6.22
CA THR A 4 4.90 12.83 -6.01
C THR A 4 3.39 12.62 -5.92
N LEU A 5 2.67 13.62 -5.42
CA LEU A 5 1.22 13.60 -5.35
C LEU A 5 0.58 13.47 -6.75
N GLU A 6 1.14 14.13 -7.74
CA GLU A 6 0.69 14.08 -9.14
C GLU A 6 0.83 12.67 -9.73
N GLN A 7 1.95 11.99 -9.43
CA GLN A 7 2.16 10.61 -9.87
C GLN A 7 1.17 9.66 -9.20
N VAL A 8 0.92 9.82 -7.89
CA VAL A 8 -0.11 9.04 -7.18
C VAL A 8 -1.50 9.29 -7.77
N ILE A 9 -1.84 10.53 -8.07
CA ILE A 9 -3.11 10.89 -8.74
C ILE A 9 -3.21 10.21 -10.12
N TYR A 10 -2.13 10.21 -10.90
CA TYR A 10 -2.10 9.54 -12.21
C TYR A 10 -2.39 8.04 -12.09
N HIS A 11 -1.73 7.36 -11.16
CA HIS A 11 -1.95 5.94 -10.91
C HIS A 11 -3.36 5.67 -10.34
N GLY A 12 -3.82 6.47 -9.38
CA GLY A 12 -5.15 6.36 -8.79
C GLY A 12 -6.27 6.46 -9.84
N LYS A 13 -6.17 7.42 -10.76
CA LYS A 13 -7.10 7.52 -11.91
C LYS A 13 -7.09 6.26 -12.78
N SER A 14 -5.92 5.65 -12.96
CA SER A 14 -5.80 4.43 -13.78
C SER A 14 -6.47 3.25 -13.11
N VAL A 15 -6.31 3.11 -11.79
CA VAL A 15 -6.97 2.07 -10.99
C VAL A 15 -8.48 2.26 -11.00
N VAL A 16 -8.98 3.47 -10.71
CA VAL A 16 -10.42 3.78 -10.68
C VAL A 16 -11.09 3.44 -12.02
N ARG A 17 -10.44 3.72 -13.17
CA ARG A 17 -11.00 3.34 -14.49
C ARG A 17 -11.14 1.83 -14.68
N GLY A 18 -10.25 1.04 -14.09
CA GLY A 18 -10.24 -0.42 -14.23
C GLY A 18 -11.12 -1.17 -13.24
N VAL A 19 -11.33 -0.59 -12.06
CA VAL A 19 -12.07 -1.24 -10.96
C VAL A 19 -13.57 -0.98 -11.11
N LYS A 20 -14.38 -2.02 -10.87
CA LYS A 20 -15.85 -1.93 -10.99
C LYS A 20 -16.61 -2.31 -9.71
N ARG A 21 -15.97 -3.05 -8.79
CA ARG A 21 -16.63 -3.58 -7.60
C ARG A 21 -15.89 -3.29 -6.30
N ALA A 22 -14.56 -3.32 -6.34
CA ALA A 22 -13.76 -3.15 -5.15
C ALA A 22 -13.69 -1.68 -4.74
N LEU A 23 -13.59 -1.44 -3.44
CA LEU A 23 -13.26 -0.13 -2.88
C LEU A 23 -11.85 0.27 -3.33
N VAL A 24 -11.71 1.47 -3.88
CA VAL A 24 -10.40 2.01 -4.28
C VAL A 24 -9.90 2.97 -3.20
N VAL A 25 -8.81 2.59 -2.57
CA VAL A 25 -8.12 3.39 -1.55
C VAL A 25 -6.81 3.90 -2.12
N VAL A 26 -6.60 5.22 -2.12
CA VAL A 26 -5.37 5.85 -2.61
C VAL A 26 -4.47 6.22 -1.43
N ASP A 27 -3.20 5.78 -1.49
CA ASP A 27 -2.18 6.15 -0.50
C ASP A 27 -1.73 7.59 -0.69
N LEU A 28 -1.79 8.43 0.35
CA LEU A 28 -1.13 9.74 0.31
C LEU A 28 0.38 9.56 0.42
N PRO A 29 1.18 10.15 -0.49
CA PRO A 29 2.63 9.99 -0.45
C PRO A 29 3.29 10.80 0.66
N PHE A 30 4.50 10.40 1.03
CA PHE A 30 5.31 11.10 2.02
C PHE A 30 5.45 12.60 1.71
N GLY A 31 5.30 13.42 2.74
CA GLY A 31 5.40 14.89 2.66
C GLY A 31 4.08 15.60 2.34
N THR A 32 2.98 14.86 2.13
CA THR A 32 1.69 15.47 1.74
C THR A 32 0.68 15.60 2.88
N TYR A 33 0.97 15.01 4.05
CA TYR A 33 0.08 15.05 5.23
C TYR A 33 0.82 15.19 6.56
N GLN A 34 2.16 15.15 6.55
CA GLN A 34 2.97 15.25 7.77
C GLN A 34 3.34 16.69 8.16
N THR A 35 3.21 17.65 7.25
CA THR A 35 3.67 19.03 7.40
C THR A 35 2.69 19.88 8.20
N SER A 36 1.40 19.80 7.88
CA SER A 36 0.31 20.47 8.60
C SER A 36 -1.05 19.83 8.28
N GLU A 37 -2.02 20.00 9.18
CA GLU A 37 -3.40 19.59 8.96
C GLU A 37 -4.04 20.26 7.74
N TYR A 38 -3.70 21.53 7.47
CA TYR A 38 -4.21 22.26 6.33
C TYR A 38 -3.74 21.65 5.00
N GLU A 39 -2.44 21.37 4.88
CA GLU A 39 -1.91 20.69 3.69
C GLU A 39 -2.46 19.27 3.54
N ALA A 40 -2.59 18.53 4.63
CA ALA A 40 -3.18 17.20 4.63
C ALA A 40 -4.59 17.21 4.03
N VAL A 41 -5.46 18.08 4.49
CA VAL A 41 -6.84 18.22 3.97
C VAL A 41 -6.84 18.70 2.51
N THR A 42 -6.02 19.69 2.19
CA THR A 42 -5.91 20.23 0.81
C THR A 42 -5.49 19.15 -0.18
N ASN A 43 -4.47 18.37 0.15
CA ASN A 43 -3.99 17.28 -0.68
C ASN A 43 -5.01 16.13 -0.75
N ALA A 44 -5.65 15.79 0.36
CA ALA A 44 -6.72 14.78 0.40
C ALA A 44 -7.89 15.16 -0.53
N ILE A 45 -8.39 16.37 -0.45
CA ILE A 45 -9.46 16.90 -1.33
C ILE A 45 -9.01 16.84 -2.79
N LYS A 46 -7.78 17.27 -3.09
CA LYS A 46 -7.22 17.23 -4.45
C LYS A 46 -7.23 15.82 -5.03
N VAL A 47 -6.74 14.83 -4.25
CA VAL A 47 -6.72 13.42 -4.68
C VAL A 47 -8.13 12.92 -4.93
N MET A 48 -9.05 13.06 -3.97
CA MET A 48 -10.43 12.59 -4.11
C MET A 48 -11.13 13.19 -5.32
N LYS A 49 -11.03 14.51 -5.52
CA LYS A 49 -11.68 15.21 -6.65
C LYS A 49 -11.15 14.78 -8.01
N ILE A 50 -9.87 14.48 -8.13
CA ILE A 50 -9.24 14.20 -9.43
C ILE A 50 -9.28 12.71 -9.75
N THR A 51 -9.12 11.83 -8.74
CA THR A 51 -9.08 10.39 -8.97
C THR A 51 -10.46 9.75 -8.97
N HIS A 52 -11.41 10.32 -8.23
CA HIS A 52 -12.71 9.71 -7.90
C HIS A 52 -12.54 8.38 -7.14
N ALA A 53 -11.47 8.26 -6.33
CA ALA A 53 -11.30 7.13 -5.41
C ALA A 53 -12.34 7.20 -4.28
N ASP A 54 -12.53 6.08 -3.59
CA ASP A 54 -13.53 5.97 -2.51
C ASP A 54 -12.98 6.42 -1.16
N ALA A 55 -11.67 6.26 -0.93
CA ALA A 55 -11.02 6.55 0.34
C ALA A 55 -9.52 6.83 0.16
N LEU A 56 -8.88 7.29 1.24
CA LEU A 56 -7.43 7.50 1.31
C LEU A 56 -6.80 6.65 2.40
N LYS A 57 -5.48 6.34 2.26
CA LYS A 57 -4.67 5.67 3.30
C LYS A 57 -3.54 6.58 3.75
N LEU A 58 -3.29 6.61 5.06
CA LEU A 58 -2.21 7.34 5.70
C LEU A 58 -1.40 6.42 6.61
N GLU A 59 -0.07 6.60 6.64
CA GLU A 59 0.85 5.85 7.49
C GLU A 59 1.19 6.65 8.76
N GLY A 60 0.87 6.11 9.92
CA GLY A 60 1.17 6.71 11.23
C GLY A 60 0.08 6.45 12.26
N GLY A 61 0.39 6.75 13.52
CA GLY A 61 -0.50 6.71 14.67
C GLY A 61 -0.71 8.10 15.25
N VAL A 62 -0.38 8.26 16.52
CA VAL A 62 -0.54 9.53 17.26
C VAL A 62 0.10 10.73 16.55
N GLU A 63 1.21 10.54 15.86
CA GLU A 63 1.94 11.61 15.17
C GLU A 63 1.20 12.26 13.99
N ILE A 64 0.17 11.61 13.44
CA ILE A 64 -0.64 12.13 12.31
C ILE A 64 -2.13 12.26 12.67
N ILE A 65 -2.50 12.03 13.91
CA ILE A 65 -3.89 11.90 14.32
C ILE A 65 -4.72 13.15 14.03
N ASP A 66 -4.13 14.33 14.15
CA ASP A 66 -4.81 15.59 13.89
C ASP A 66 -5.11 15.77 12.40
N ALA A 67 -4.17 15.36 11.53
CA ALA A 67 -4.39 15.30 10.09
C ALA A 67 -5.52 14.30 9.74
N VAL A 68 -5.52 13.11 10.33
CA VAL A 68 -6.57 12.10 10.15
C VAL A 68 -7.94 12.67 10.53
N LYS A 69 -8.08 13.22 11.73
CA LYS A 69 -9.34 13.82 12.20
C LYS A 69 -9.84 14.93 11.28
N LYS A 70 -8.95 15.79 10.81
CA LYS A 70 -9.31 16.89 9.91
C LYS A 70 -9.77 16.44 8.54
N ILE A 71 -9.12 15.42 7.99
CA ILE A 71 -9.51 14.82 6.69
C ILE A 71 -10.88 14.14 6.83
N ILE A 72 -11.09 13.36 7.90
CA ILE A 72 -12.39 12.71 8.17
C ILE A 72 -13.49 13.76 8.37
N ALA A 73 -13.22 14.84 9.11
CA ALA A 73 -14.17 15.93 9.29
C ALA A 73 -14.53 16.67 7.98
N ALA A 74 -13.64 16.61 6.97
CA ALA A 74 -13.93 17.10 5.61
C ALA A 74 -14.77 16.11 4.77
N GLY A 75 -15.19 14.98 5.34
CA GLY A 75 -16.04 13.97 4.69
C GLY A 75 -15.29 12.93 3.88
N ILE A 76 -13.97 12.76 4.07
CA ILE A 76 -13.15 11.81 3.34
C ILE A 76 -12.85 10.58 4.23
N PRO A 77 -13.24 9.35 3.81
CA PRO A 77 -12.94 8.13 4.57
C PRO A 77 -11.45 7.85 4.60
N ILE A 78 -10.91 7.47 5.77
CA ILE A 78 -9.50 7.15 5.97
C ILE A 78 -9.29 5.71 6.43
N MET A 79 -8.34 5.05 5.79
CA MET A 79 -7.73 3.79 6.23
C MET A 79 -6.41 4.11 6.92
N GLY A 80 -6.22 3.63 8.16
CA GLY A 80 -4.96 3.75 8.88
C GLY A 80 -3.92 2.72 8.42
N HIS A 81 -2.63 2.95 8.73
CA HIS A 81 -1.57 1.98 8.49
C HIS A 81 -0.51 2.03 9.59
N LEU A 82 -0.32 0.90 10.27
CA LEU A 82 0.62 0.71 11.36
C LEU A 82 1.58 -0.46 11.12
N GLY A 83 2.59 -0.57 11.99
CA GLY A 83 3.65 -1.57 11.87
C GLY A 83 4.85 -1.04 11.10
N LEU A 84 5.34 -1.81 10.13
CA LEU A 84 6.33 -1.29 9.18
C LEU A 84 5.63 -0.28 8.26
N ARG A 85 6.15 0.93 8.25
CA ARG A 85 5.65 2.03 7.42
C ARG A 85 6.72 2.39 6.41
N PRO A 86 6.57 2.04 5.12
CA PRO A 86 7.56 2.35 4.09
C PRO A 86 7.95 3.82 4.00
N GLN A 87 7.02 4.73 4.26
CA GLN A 87 7.31 6.17 4.27
C GLN A 87 8.23 6.60 5.43
N SER A 88 8.32 5.81 6.49
CA SER A 88 9.19 6.04 7.64
C SER A 88 10.50 5.24 7.58
N ILE A 89 10.87 4.68 6.43
CA ILE A 89 12.01 3.76 6.30
C ILE A 89 13.34 4.39 6.74
N ASN A 90 13.55 5.67 6.48
CA ASN A 90 14.76 6.39 6.91
C ASN A 90 14.86 6.48 8.45
N LYS A 91 13.72 6.57 9.15
CA LYS A 91 13.67 6.51 10.63
C LYS A 91 13.97 5.11 11.14
N TYR A 92 13.49 4.09 10.46
CA TYR A 92 13.69 2.69 10.87
C TYR A 92 15.07 2.14 10.49
N GLY A 93 15.67 2.63 9.41
CA GLY A 93 16.95 2.15 8.87
C GLY A 93 16.92 0.74 8.29
N THR A 94 15.80 0.02 8.42
CA THR A 94 15.68 -1.38 8.01
C THR A 94 14.20 -1.78 7.79
N TYR A 95 13.99 -2.77 6.91
CA TYR A 95 12.70 -3.40 6.67
C TYR A 95 12.42 -4.60 7.59
N THR A 96 12.96 -4.64 8.80
CA THR A 96 12.70 -5.73 9.75
C THR A 96 11.29 -5.68 10.32
N VAL A 97 10.84 -6.81 10.90
CA VAL A 97 9.56 -6.91 11.61
C VAL A 97 9.53 -5.89 12.75
N ARG A 98 8.45 -5.11 12.84
CA ARG A 98 8.21 -4.09 13.88
C ARG A 98 7.43 -4.66 15.06
N ALA A 99 7.38 -3.91 16.15
CA ALA A 99 6.60 -4.25 17.35
C ALA A 99 6.92 -5.64 17.92
N LYS A 100 8.21 -6.00 17.99
CA LYS A 100 8.67 -7.27 18.58
C LYS A 100 8.85 -7.20 20.09
N ASN A 101 9.14 -6.03 20.62
CA ASN A 101 9.24 -5.79 22.06
C ASN A 101 7.91 -5.24 22.60
N GLU A 102 7.73 -5.33 23.90
CA GLU A 102 6.48 -4.95 24.58
C GLU A 102 6.15 -3.47 24.38
N GLU A 103 7.13 -2.58 24.50
CA GLU A 103 6.94 -1.14 24.34
C GLU A 103 6.39 -0.78 22.95
N GLU A 104 7.00 -1.31 21.88
CA GLU A 104 6.50 -1.11 20.51
C GLU A 104 5.13 -1.74 20.29
N ALA A 105 4.86 -2.90 20.92
CA ALA A 105 3.59 -3.61 20.81
C ALA A 105 2.45 -2.82 21.46
N GLU A 106 2.64 -2.36 22.70
CA GLU A 106 1.64 -1.54 23.39
C GLU A 106 1.42 -0.19 22.71
N LYS A 107 2.50 0.44 22.19
CA LYS A 107 2.35 1.66 21.38
C LYS A 107 1.51 1.39 20.12
N LEU A 108 1.76 0.30 19.40
CA LEU A 108 1.01 -0.05 18.20
C LEU A 108 -0.47 -0.27 18.52
N LEU A 109 -0.75 -0.96 19.61
CA LEU A 109 -2.13 -1.21 20.06
C LEU A 109 -2.84 0.11 20.42
N SER A 110 -2.17 0.98 21.19
CA SER A 110 -2.68 2.30 21.52
C SER A 110 -2.94 3.15 20.28
N ASP A 111 -2.03 3.15 19.30
CA ASP A 111 -2.20 3.85 18.04
C ASP A 111 -3.37 3.27 17.21
N ALA A 112 -3.59 1.95 17.26
CA ALA A 112 -4.70 1.29 16.57
C ALA A 112 -6.06 1.74 17.10
N HIS A 113 -6.23 1.74 18.43
CA HIS A 113 -7.44 2.28 19.08
C HIS A 113 -7.64 3.77 18.78
N LEU A 114 -6.57 4.55 18.84
CA LEU A 114 -6.63 5.99 18.55
C LEU A 114 -7.11 6.28 17.10
N LEU A 115 -6.68 5.49 16.13
CA LEU A 115 -7.12 5.59 14.74
C LEU A 115 -8.59 5.19 14.58
N GLU A 116 -9.04 4.12 15.25
CA GLU A 116 -10.45 3.73 15.27
C GLU A 116 -11.32 4.81 15.89
N GLU A 117 -10.95 5.32 17.07
CA GLU A 117 -11.64 6.42 17.75
C GLU A 117 -11.71 7.71 16.92
N ALA A 118 -10.66 7.98 16.11
CA ALA A 118 -10.64 9.10 15.18
C ALA A 118 -11.60 8.94 14.00
N GLY A 119 -12.15 7.72 13.78
CA GLY A 119 -13.10 7.41 12.73
C GLY A 119 -12.49 6.79 11.48
N CYS A 120 -11.28 6.20 11.55
CA CYS A 120 -10.78 5.37 10.48
C CYS A 120 -11.72 4.19 10.24
N PHE A 121 -12.03 3.87 8.99
CA PHE A 121 -12.95 2.78 8.64
C PHE A 121 -12.27 1.40 8.55
N ALA A 122 -10.94 1.37 8.47
CA ALA A 122 -10.13 0.15 8.41
C ALA A 122 -8.68 0.45 8.81
N LEU A 123 -7.92 -0.61 9.12
CA LEU A 123 -6.52 -0.52 9.50
C LEU A 123 -5.68 -1.53 8.73
N VAL A 124 -4.56 -1.09 8.14
CA VAL A 124 -3.52 -1.99 7.60
C VAL A 124 -2.48 -2.24 8.69
N LEU A 125 -2.09 -3.51 8.85
CA LEU A 125 -0.98 -3.93 9.71
C LEU A 125 0.11 -4.57 8.85
N GLU A 126 1.29 -3.94 8.80
CA GLU A 126 2.39 -4.43 7.99
C GLU A 126 3.55 -4.94 8.83
N LYS A 127 3.96 -6.17 8.55
CA LYS A 127 5.20 -6.80 9.01
C LYS A 127 5.42 -6.70 10.53
N ILE A 128 4.44 -7.20 11.28
CA ILE A 128 4.42 -7.32 12.73
C ILE A 128 4.24 -8.79 13.16
N PRO A 129 4.48 -9.15 14.43
CA PRO A 129 4.17 -10.49 14.93
C PRO A 129 2.70 -10.86 14.73
N ALA A 130 2.44 -12.10 14.29
CA ALA A 130 1.08 -12.59 14.01
C ALA A 130 0.18 -12.56 15.25
N SER A 131 0.71 -12.86 16.45
CA SER A 131 -0.02 -12.79 17.71
C SER A 131 -0.47 -11.37 18.08
N LEU A 132 0.37 -10.37 17.76
CA LEU A 132 -0.01 -8.97 17.96
C LEU A 132 -1.10 -8.53 16.97
N ALA A 133 -0.98 -8.93 15.69
CA ALA A 133 -2.01 -8.63 14.69
C ALA A 133 -3.36 -9.28 15.04
N GLU A 134 -3.35 -10.53 15.54
CA GLU A 134 -4.53 -11.22 16.04
C GLU A 134 -5.17 -10.47 17.24
N ARG A 135 -4.34 -9.97 18.17
CA ARG A 135 -4.81 -9.17 19.30
C ARG A 135 -5.49 -7.89 18.82
N VAL A 136 -4.85 -7.13 17.93
CA VAL A 136 -5.43 -5.91 17.35
C VAL A 136 -6.76 -6.20 16.65
N ALA A 137 -6.81 -7.24 15.80
CA ALA A 137 -8.03 -7.60 15.08
C ALA A 137 -9.19 -8.04 15.99
N LYS A 138 -8.90 -8.60 17.18
CA LYS A 138 -9.92 -8.95 18.18
C LYS A 138 -10.40 -7.75 18.99
N GLU A 139 -9.56 -6.76 19.22
CA GLU A 139 -9.88 -5.60 20.04
C GLU A 139 -10.57 -4.48 19.25
N LEU A 140 -10.29 -4.34 17.95
CA LEU A 140 -10.94 -3.35 17.09
C LEU A 140 -12.28 -3.86 16.52
N THR A 141 -13.16 -2.91 16.20
CA THR A 141 -14.44 -3.19 15.50
C THR A 141 -14.34 -2.92 13.99
N ILE A 142 -13.34 -2.17 13.55
CA ILE A 142 -13.08 -1.89 12.14
C ILE A 142 -12.25 -3.02 11.51
N PRO A 143 -12.41 -3.29 10.19
CA PRO A 143 -11.63 -4.31 9.49
C PRO A 143 -10.12 -4.08 9.59
N VAL A 144 -9.39 -5.16 9.87
CA VAL A 144 -7.93 -5.18 9.93
C VAL A 144 -7.38 -5.98 8.75
N ILE A 145 -6.53 -5.34 7.93
CA ILE A 145 -5.95 -5.92 6.71
C ILE A 145 -4.46 -6.16 6.95
N GLY A 146 -4.00 -7.39 6.81
CA GLY A 146 -2.61 -7.79 7.05
C GLY A 146 -1.76 -7.86 5.79
N ILE A 147 -0.48 -7.49 5.93
CA ILE A 147 0.59 -7.84 5.01
C ILE A 147 1.84 -8.21 5.81
N GLY A 148 2.23 -9.49 5.80
CA GLY A 148 3.30 -9.99 6.66
C GLY A 148 2.96 -9.90 8.16
N ALA A 149 1.69 -9.97 8.53
CA ALA A 149 1.16 -9.85 9.88
C ALA A 149 0.42 -11.12 10.37
N GLY A 150 0.56 -12.23 9.65
CA GLY A 150 -0.15 -13.49 9.95
C GLY A 150 -1.54 -13.55 9.34
N GLY A 151 -2.29 -14.64 9.62
CA GLY A 151 -3.58 -14.94 9.00
C GLY A 151 -4.81 -14.65 9.88
N ALA A 152 -4.61 -14.25 11.16
CA ALA A 152 -5.70 -14.02 12.10
C ALA A 152 -6.17 -12.54 12.08
N VAL A 153 -6.47 -12.04 10.89
CA VAL A 153 -6.98 -10.70 10.58
C VAL A 153 -8.11 -10.83 9.55
N ASP A 154 -8.87 -9.77 9.30
CA ASP A 154 -10.08 -9.82 8.47
C ASP A 154 -9.79 -9.92 6.97
N GLY A 155 -8.62 -9.46 6.52
CA GLY A 155 -8.21 -9.51 5.12
C GLY A 155 -6.71 -9.48 4.94
N GLN A 156 -6.27 -9.68 3.67
CA GLN A 156 -4.86 -9.67 3.28
C GLN A 156 -4.65 -8.80 2.06
N VAL A 157 -3.50 -8.15 1.98
CA VAL A 157 -3.06 -7.41 0.81
C VAL A 157 -1.66 -7.85 0.39
N LEU A 158 -1.39 -7.86 -0.91
CA LEU A 158 -0.06 -8.05 -1.47
C LEU A 158 0.20 -7.03 -2.58
N VAL A 159 1.45 -6.62 -2.73
CA VAL A 159 1.88 -5.80 -3.87
C VAL A 159 1.76 -6.65 -5.15
N VAL A 160 1.04 -6.14 -6.14
CA VAL A 160 0.70 -6.91 -7.36
C VAL A 160 1.92 -7.37 -8.14
N SER A 161 2.96 -6.53 -8.26
CA SER A 161 4.21 -6.91 -8.94
C SER A 161 4.95 -8.04 -8.22
N ASP A 162 4.87 -8.09 -6.89
CA ASP A 162 5.49 -9.14 -6.08
C ASP A 162 4.67 -10.44 -6.18
N MET A 163 3.34 -10.33 -6.04
CA MET A 163 2.40 -11.45 -6.16
C MET A 163 2.50 -12.15 -7.52
N LEU A 164 2.66 -11.39 -8.59
CA LEU A 164 2.80 -11.92 -9.95
C LEU A 164 4.25 -12.28 -10.33
N GLY A 165 5.21 -12.11 -9.43
CA GLY A 165 6.61 -12.45 -9.68
C GLY A 165 7.27 -11.58 -10.75
N MET A 166 6.88 -10.31 -10.87
CA MET A 166 7.53 -9.35 -11.77
C MET A 166 8.85 -8.84 -11.18
N THR A 167 8.92 -8.71 -9.85
CA THR A 167 10.10 -8.26 -9.13
C THR A 167 11.09 -9.41 -8.94
N ASN A 168 12.30 -9.29 -9.51
CA ASN A 168 13.35 -10.28 -9.32
C ASN A 168 14.12 -10.05 -8.01
N GLY A 169 14.56 -11.15 -7.36
CA GLY A 169 15.41 -11.11 -6.16
C GLY A 169 14.72 -10.73 -4.85
N PHE A 170 13.51 -10.16 -4.86
CA PHE A 170 12.76 -9.85 -3.65
C PHE A 170 11.84 -11.02 -3.26
N SER A 171 12.14 -11.71 -2.16
CA SER A 171 11.35 -12.87 -1.70
C SER A 171 11.26 -12.90 -0.17
N PRO A 172 10.53 -11.96 0.45
CA PRO A 172 10.34 -12.00 1.89
C PRO A 172 9.47 -13.20 2.29
N ARG A 173 9.62 -13.67 3.54
CA ARG A 173 8.92 -14.86 4.06
C ARG A 173 7.40 -14.83 3.89
N PHE A 174 6.78 -13.65 3.93
CA PHE A 174 5.33 -13.50 3.83
C PHE A 174 4.80 -13.49 2.39
N LEU A 175 5.70 -13.36 1.40
CA LEU A 175 5.30 -13.28 -0.01
C LEU A 175 5.09 -14.69 -0.59
N ARG A 176 3.90 -14.95 -1.08
CA ARG A 176 3.60 -16.06 -1.97
C ARG A 176 3.47 -15.53 -3.39
N ARG A 177 4.29 -16.05 -4.30
CA ARG A 177 4.16 -15.78 -5.72
C ARG A 177 3.13 -16.72 -6.34
N TYR A 178 2.25 -16.18 -7.15
CA TYR A 178 1.20 -16.91 -7.87
C TYR A 178 1.52 -17.06 -9.36
N ALA A 179 2.53 -16.33 -9.85
CA ALA A 179 3.08 -16.42 -11.20
C ALA A 179 4.58 -16.09 -11.17
N ASP A 180 5.28 -16.32 -12.30
CA ASP A 180 6.68 -15.92 -12.54
C ASP A 180 6.74 -15.09 -13.84
N LEU A 181 6.16 -13.90 -13.78
CA LEU A 181 6.12 -13.00 -14.94
C LEU A 181 7.51 -12.44 -15.29
N HIS A 182 8.45 -12.38 -14.36
CA HIS A 182 9.81 -11.96 -14.66
C HIS A 182 10.45 -12.87 -15.71
N THR A 183 10.41 -14.19 -15.50
CA THR A 183 10.97 -15.17 -16.44
C THR A 183 10.24 -15.14 -17.77
N VAL A 184 8.90 -15.11 -17.76
CA VAL A 184 8.09 -15.08 -18.98
C VAL A 184 8.36 -13.83 -19.82
N MET A 185 8.35 -12.64 -19.21
CA MET A 185 8.56 -11.38 -19.89
C MET A 185 10.00 -11.26 -20.42
N THR A 186 10.99 -11.65 -19.63
CA THR A 186 12.40 -11.60 -20.04
C THR A 186 12.64 -12.55 -21.21
N GLY A 187 12.10 -13.77 -21.15
CA GLY A 187 12.21 -14.75 -22.23
C GLY A 187 11.55 -14.27 -23.53
N ALA A 188 10.35 -13.69 -23.44
CA ALA A 188 9.66 -13.16 -24.61
C ALA A 188 10.41 -11.97 -25.26
N ILE A 189 10.97 -11.06 -24.46
CA ILE A 189 11.78 -9.95 -24.97
C ILE A 189 13.07 -10.48 -25.62
N GLN A 190 13.72 -11.46 -24.99
CA GLN A 190 14.93 -12.08 -25.56
C GLN A 190 14.63 -12.75 -26.90
N GLN A 191 13.53 -13.51 -27.00
CA GLN A 191 13.10 -14.15 -28.24
C GLN A 191 12.87 -13.11 -29.35
N TYR A 192 12.14 -12.03 -29.06
CA TYR A 192 11.95 -10.94 -30.01
C TYR A 192 13.29 -10.36 -30.50
N VAL A 193 14.24 -10.10 -29.60
CA VAL A 193 15.57 -9.60 -29.97
C VAL A 193 16.32 -10.57 -30.87
N ASP A 194 16.23 -11.86 -30.59
CA ASP A 194 16.89 -12.90 -31.37
C ASP A 194 16.28 -13.05 -32.77
N ASP A 195 14.95 -12.96 -32.88
CA ASP A 195 14.21 -13.06 -34.14
C ASP A 195 14.53 -11.85 -35.05
N VAL A 196 14.56 -10.64 -34.48
CA VAL A 196 14.97 -9.43 -35.21
C VAL A 196 16.42 -9.55 -35.72
N LYS A 197 17.36 -10.03 -34.88
CA LYS A 197 18.78 -10.20 -35.27
C LYS A 197 18.99 -11.27 -36.32
N LYS A 198 18.16 -12.30 -36.34
CA LYS A 198 18.20 -13.38 -37.34
C LYS A 198 17.48 -13.01 -38.65
N GLY A 199 16.73 -11.92 -38.67
CA GLY A 199 15.88 -11.53 -39.79
C GLY A 199 14.63 -12.39 -39.94
N ASP A 200 14.18 -13.03 -38.86
CA ASP A 200 12.98 -13.85 -38.81
C ASP A 200 11.74 -12.99 -38.48
N PHE A 201 11.96 -11.84 -37.87
CA PHE A 201 10.91 -10.84 -37.59
C PHE A 201 11.31 -9.47 -38.17
N PRO A 202 10.44 -8.75 -38.96
CA PRO A 202 9.24 -9.29 -39.56
C PRO A 202 9.54 -10.22 -40.75
N ASN A 203 8.81 -11.31 -40.88
CA ASN A 203 8.85 -12.18 -42.04
C ASN A 203 7.87 -11.72 -43.14
N GLU A 204 7.74 -12.47 -44.24
CA GLU A 204 6.89 -12.11 -45.39
C GLU A 204 5.41 -11.96 -45.03
N ASP A 205 4.91 -12.69 -44.03
CA ASP A 205 3.52 -12.62 -43.58
C ASP A 205 3.25 -11.43 -42.63
N GLU A 206 4.29 -10.79 -42.11
CA GLU A 206 4.22 -9.71 -41.13
C GLU A 206 4.55 -8.31 -41.70
N GLN A 207 4.74 -8.20 -43.01
CA GLN A 207 5.03 -6.94 -43.72
C GLN A 207 3.87 -6.52 -44.63
N TYR A 208 3.79 -5.21 -44.93
CA TYR A 208 2.76 -4.61 -45.79
C TYR A 208 3.33 -4.18 -47.13
#